data_75f1a681cf124cc0837928ac229cf082
#
_entry.id   75f1a681cf124cc0837928ac229cf082
#
_cell.length_a   1.000
_cell.length_b   1.000
_cell.length_c   1.000
_cell.angle_alpha   90.00
_cell.angle_beta   90.00
_cell.angle_gamma   90.00
#
_symmetry.space_group_name_H-M   'P 1'
#
loop_
_entity.id
_entity.type
_entity.pdbx_description
1 polymer ?
#
loop_
_entity_poly.entity_id
_entity_poly.type
_entity_poly.pdbx_seq_one_letter_code
_entity_poly.pdbx_strand_id
1 'polypeptide(L)' 'MHHMHHSAMDCVMMKDGSMMMMKNGKMMVMDHDMTMKNGTVCMKDGTCKMKNGKTMMMKNGDICYMDGKMGKMKM' A
#
# COMPACT_ATOMS: atom_id res chain seq x y z
N MET A 1 -11.51 -17.42 -18.70
CA MET A 1 -11.38 -17.13 -18.14
C MET A 1 -11.40 -16.45 -17.52
N HIS A 2 -11.22 -16.43 -17.40
CA HIS A 2 -11.07 -15.86 -16.78
C HIS A 2 -10.83 -15.16 -16.07
N HIS A 3 -10.79 -14.99 -15.77
CA HIS A 3 -10.57 -14.39 -15.10
C HIS A 3 -10.39 -13.78 -14.30
N MET A 4 -10.22 -13.58 -13.93
CA MET A 4 -10.05 -13.20 -13.09
C MET A 4 -9.88 -12.46 -12.47
N HIS A 5 -9.73 -12.23 -12.11
CA HIS A 5 -9.52 -11.67 -11.45
C HIS A 5 -9.24 -11.03 -10.72
N HIS A 6 -9.04 -10.65 -10.42
CA HIS A 6 -8.74 -9.98 -9.72
C HIS A 6 -8.83 -9.53 -8.75
N SER A 7 -8.57 -9.72 -8.81
CA SER A 7 -9.23 -9.37 -7.59
C SER A 7 -8.27 -8.93 -6.50
N ALA A 8 -7.19 -9.56 -6.36
CA ALA A 8 -6.23 -9.19 -5.33
C ALA A 8 -5.33 -8.09 -5.86
N MET A 9 -5.75 -6.85 -5.67
CA MET A 9 -4.89 -5.74 -6.03
C MET A 9 -3.70 -5.70 -5.08
N ASP A 10 -2.52 -5.52 -5.66
CA ASP A 10 -1.33 -5.31 -4.85
C ASP A 10 -1.48 -4.00 -4.09
N CYS A 11 -0.99 -3.97 -2.88
CA CYS A 11 -1.10 -2.79 -2.04
C CYS A 11 -0.06 -2.84 -0.92
N VAL A 12 0.06 -1.73 -0.23
CA VAL A 12 0.85 -1.68 1.01
C VAL A 12 -0.09 -1.24 2.11
N MET A 13 0.19 -1.70 3.32
CA MET A 13 -0.67 -1.38 4.45
C MET A 13 0.14 -1.35 5.73
N MET A 14 -0.36 -0.59 6.70
CA MET A 14 0.23 -0.57 8.03
C MET A 14 -0.54 -1.54 8.90
N LYS A 15 0.17 -2.52 9.46
CA LYS A 15 -0.45 -3.52 10.31
C LYS A 15 0.43 -3.74 11.52
N ASP A 16 -0.14 -3.56 12.71
CA ASP A 16 0.56 -3.75 13.98
C ASP A 16 1.88 -2.98 14.04
N GLY A 17 1.86 -1.76 13.54
CA GLY A 17 3.02 -0.88 13.58
C GLY A 17 4.07 -1.17 12.52
N SER A 18 3.81 -2.10 11.60
CA SER A 18 4.76 -2.47 10.56
C SER A 18 4.13 -2.30 9.18
N MET A 19 4.93 -1.80 8.24
CA MET A 19 4.47 -1.71 6.85
C MET A 19 4.56 -3.08 6.20
N MET A 20 3.46 -3.50 5.63
CA MET A 20 3.36 -4.78 4.94
C MET A 20 2.97 -4.52 3.49
N MET A 21 3.35 -5.42 2.62
CA MET A 21 2.94 -5.33 1.22
C MET A 21 2.22 -6.60 0.82
N MET A 22 1.19 -6.44 0.02
CA MET A 22 0.45 -7.55 -0.55
C MET A 22 0.83 -7.64 -2.02
N LYS A 23 1.38 -8.77 -2.41
CA LYS A 23 1.79 -8.98 -3.79
C LYS A 23 1.37 -10.38 -4.23
N ASN A 24 0.60 -10.43 -5.30
CA ASN A 24 0.11 -11.69 -5.85
C ASN A 24 -0.63 -12.53 -4.79
N GLY A 25 -1.38 -11.84 -3.92
CA GLY A 25 -2.15 -12.52 -2.89
C GLY A 25 -1.34 -12.91 -1.67
N LYS A 26 -0.05 -12.58 -1.63
CA LYS A 26 0.80 -12.92 -0.48
C LYS A 26 1.14 -11.67 0.30
N MET A 27 1.05 -11.79 1.61
CA MET A 27 1.42 -10.71 2.52
C MET A 27 2.87 -10.89 2.94
N MET A 28 3.65 -9.82 2.85
CA MET A 28 5.04 -9.88 3.27
C MET A 28 5.47 -8.55 3.86
N VAL A 29 6.53 -8.57 4.63
CA VAL A 29 7.06 -7.34 5.21
C VAL A 29 7.64 -6.48 4.10
N MET A 30 7.32 -5.19 4.14
CA MET A 30 7.83 -4.25 3.16
C MET A 30 9.30 -4.00 3.45
N ASP A 31 10.16 -4.31 2.50
CA ASP A 31 11.61 -4.19 2.69
C ASP A 31 12.23 -3.09 1.85
N HIS A 32 11.43 -2.38 1.10
CA HIS A 32 11.91 -1.26 0.28
C HIS A 32 10.76 -0.31 0.01
N ASP A 33 11.10 0.91 -0.37
CA ASP A 33 10.10 1.90 -0.72
C ASP A 33 9.44 1.52 -2.03
N MET A 34 8.14 1.79 -2.15
CA MET A 34 7.39 1.44 -3.35
C MET A 34 6.72 2.69 -3.93
N THR A 35 6.80 2.81 -5.24
CA THR A 35 6.15 3.91 -5.95
C THR A 35 4.87 3.40 -6.60
N MET A 36 3.77 4.09 -6.34
CA MET A 36 2.48 3.76 -6.91
C MET A 36 2.35 4.35 -8.30
N LYS A 37 1.34 3.89 -9.04
CA LYS A 37 1.17 4.32 -10.43
C LYS A 37 0.92 5.81 -10.59
N ASN A 38 0.30 6.42 -9.58
CA ASN A 38 0.03 7.86 -9.61
C ASN A 38 1.21 8.70 -9.11
N GLY A 39 2.35 8.08 -8.81
CA GLY A 39 3.52 8.81 -8.34
C GLY A 39 3.65 8.87 -6.83
N THR A 40 2.68 8.35 -6.08
CA THR A 40 2.79 8.28 -4.63
C THR A 40 3.87 7.29 -4.25
N VAL A 41 4.75 7.68 -3.34
CA VAL A 41 5.82 6.80 -2.84
C VAL A 41 5.48 6.42 -1.41
N CYS A 42 5.36 5.13 -1.15
CA CYS A 42 5.13 4.61 0.20
C CYS A 42 6.43 4.04 0.71
N MET A 43 6.86 4.53 1.85
CA MET A 43 8.13 4.15 2.44
C MET A 43 7.91 3.08 3.50
N LYS A 44 8.93 2.29 3.74
CA LYS A 44 8.81 1.19 4.70
C LYS A 44 8.65 1.65 6.14
N ASP A 45 8.87 2.94 6.42
CA ASP A 45 8.64 3.47 7.76
C ASP A 45 7.20 3.97 7.96
N GLY A 46 6.36 3.85 6.94
CA GLY A 46 4.98 4.28 7.02
C GLY A 46 4.70 5.64 6.41
N THR A 47 5.72 6.33 5.93
CA THR A 47 5.54 7.64 5.31
C THR A 47 5.10 7.46 3.87
N CYS A 48 4.06 8.18 3.46
CA CYS A 48 3.63 8.21 2.06
C CYS A 48 3.80 9.63 1.53
N LYS A 49 4.53 9.75 0.44
CA LYS A 49 4.75 11.04 -0.20
C LYS A 49 3.95 11.10 -1.47
N MET A 50 3.03 12.06 -1.52
CA MET A 50 2.15 12.22 -2.67
C MET A 50 2.88 12.92 -3.81
N LYS A 51 2.34 12.79 -5.01
CA LYS A 51 2.93 13.41 -6.19
C LYS A 51 3.00 14.93 -6.06
N ASN A 52 2.04 15.52 -5.36
CA ASN A 52 2.01 16.98 -5.17
C ASN A 52 2.94 17.46 -4.06
N GLY A 53 3.74 16.57 -3.49
CA GLY A 53 4.70 16.94 -2.46
C GLY A 53 4.19 16.80 -1.04
N LYS A 54 2.92 16.49 -0.87
CA LYS A 54 2.37 16.28 0.47
C LYS A 54 2.82 14.95 1.03
N THR A 55 3.03 14.91 2.32
CA THR A 55 3.37 13.67 3.00
C THR A 55 2.32 13.35 4.04
N MET A 56 2.15 12.06 4.29
CA MET A 56 1.28 11.60 5.35
C MET A 56 1.85 10.34 5.96
N MET A 57 1.54 10.13 7.23
CA MET A 57 1.97 8.91 7.93
C MET A 57 0.82 7.93 7.93
N MET A 58 1.11 6.71 7.51
CA MET A 58 0.12 5.65 7.55
C MET A 58 -0.04 5.16 8.99
N LYS A 59 -1.28 4.91 9.37
CA LYS A 59 -1.61 4.40 10.70
C LYS A 59 -2.10 2.96 10.54
N ASN A 60 -2.14 2.24 11.65
CA ASN A 60 -2.66 0.87 11.62
C ASN A 60 -4.00 0.83 10.92
N GLY A 61 -4.11 -0.05 9.94
CA GLY A 61 -5.33 -0.19 9.14
C GLY A 61 -5.35 0.62 7.87
N ASP A 62 -4.43 1.56 7.69
CA ASP A 62 -4.38 2.33 6.45
C ASP A 62 -3.81 1.47 5.33
N ILE A 63 -4.38 1.62 4.14
CA ILE A 63 -3.95 0.87 2.97
C ILE A 63 -3.69 1.85 1.84
N CYS A 64 -2.62 1.63 1.10
CA CYS A 64 -2.35 2.37 -0.12
C CYS A 64 -2.28 1.37 -1.27
N TYR A 65 -3.22 1.47 -2.19
CA TYR A 65 -3.27 0.58 -3.34
C TYR A 65 -2.26 0.99 -4.40
N MET A 66 -1.93 0.07 -5.28
CA MET A 66 -0.90 0.32 -6.29
C MET A 66 -1.25 1.44 -7.26
N ASP A 67 -2.51 1.79 -7.37
CA ASP A 67 -2.92 2.92 -8.21
C ASP A 67 -2.82 4.25 -7.45
N GLY A 68 -2.42 4.21 -6.19
CA GLY A 68 -2.28 5.40 -5.37
C GLY A 68 -3.48 5.74 -4.53
N LYS A 69 -4.56 4.99 -4.65
CA LYS A 69 -5.74 5.23 -3.84
C LYS A 69 -5.51 4.77 -2.41
N MET A 70 -6.09 5.48 -1.49
CA MET A 70 -6.00 5.15 -0.08
C MET A 70 -7.28 4.48 0.40
N GLY A 71 -7.13 3.55 1.31
CA GLY A 71 -8.27 2.87 1.91
C GLY A 71 -7.96 2.51 3.34
N LYS A 72 -8.89 1.81 3.95
CA LYS A 72 -8.71 1.35 5.33
C LYS A 72 -9.15 -0.09 5.45
N MET A 73 -8.42 -0.83 6.24
CA MET A 73 -8.76 -2.20 6.56
C MET A 73 -9.92 -2.18 7.55
N LYS A 74 -10.94 -2.97 7.26
CA LYS A 74 -12.03 -3.10 8.23
C LYS A 74 -11.64 -4.07 9.31
N MET A 75 -11.90 -3.67 10.51
CA MET A 75 -11.63 -4.52 11.67
C MET A 75 -12.86 -5.29 12.09
#